data_eece33ddf7597fd9fc12e95d98dc36a8
#
_entry.id   eece33ddf7597fd9fc12e95d98dc36a8
#
_cell.length_a   1.000
_cell.length_b   1.000
_cell.length_c   1.000
_cell.angle_alpha   90.00
_cell.angle_beta   90.00
_cell.angle_gamma   90.00
#
_symmetry.space_group_name_H-M   'P 1'
#
loop_
_entity.id
_entity.type
_entity.pdbx_description
1 polymer ?
#
loop_
_entity_poly.entity_id
_entity_poly.type
_entity_poly.pdbx_seq_one_letter_code
_entity_poly.pdbx_strand_id
1 'polypeptide(L)'
;MNLDFKIIDSHVHFPVKGEGPSYVIQKYVEEFGKEKLRIMQEKNKYQQEKWRLAWGFDSPEPTSDDIEVTAKKWIDEVEKNHIEKVIFVTAGNYETSNKNMEEIVAMYPDKFIGYAYHDPFGENAADELERAI
;
A
#
# COMPACT_ATOMS: atom_id res chain seq x y z
N MET A 1 -28.10 -4.66 -6.27
CA MET A 1 -28.67 -4.72 -4.88
C MET A 1 -28.65 -3.32 -4.34
N ASN A 2 -29.81 -2.77 -3.92
CA ASN A 2 -29.81 -1.43 -3.31
C ASN A 2 -29.55 -1.63 -1.82
N LEU A 3 -28.37 -1.24 -1.34
CA LEU A 3 -28.01 -1.35 0.06
C LEU A 3 -28.49 -0.07 0.78
N ASP A 4 -29.20 -0.24 1.89
CA ASP A 4 -29.68 0.89 2.72
C ASP A 4 -28.56 1.50 3.59
N PHE A 5 -27.32 1.03 3.40
CA PHE A 5 -26.14 1.50 4.14
C PHE A 5 -24.95 1.70 3.19
N LYS A 6 -24.02 2.51 3.63
CA LYS A 6 -22.78 2.82 2.94
C LYS A 6 -21.67 1.91 3.45
N ILE A 7 -20.88 1.37 2.53
CA ILE A 7 -19.71 0.55 2.86
C ILE A 7 -18.47 1.43 2.74
N ILE A 8 -17.68 1.47 3.80
CA ILE A 8 -16.35 2.10 3.80
C ILE A 8 -15.34 1.01 4.15
N ASP A 9 -14.40 0.75 3.22
CA ASP A 9 -13.28 -0.12 3.50
C ASP A 9 -12.16 0.70 4.12
N SER A 10 -11.87 0.43 5.39
CA SER A 10 -11.04 1.32 6.22
C SER A 10 -9.58 0.89 6.37
N HIS A 11 -9.15 -0.17 5.71
CA HIS A 11 -7.76 -0.63 5.83
C HIS A 11 -7.27 -1.35 4.58
N VAL A 12 -6.88 -0.60 3.59
CA VAL A 12 -6.34 -1.14 2.33
C VAL A 12 -4.94 -0.60 2.09
N HIS A 13 -4.05 -1.46 1.62
CA HIS A 13 -2.74 -1.04 1.16
C HIS A 13 -2.78 -0.90 -0.36
N PHE A 14 -2.47 0.30 -0.86
CA PHE A 14 -2.41 0.50 -2.29
C PHE A 14 -1.16 -0.19 -2.85
N PRO A 15 -1.31 -1.08 -3.85
CA PRO A 15 -0.22 -1.90 -4.35
C PRO A 15 0.63 -1.14 -5.37
N VAL A 16 1.33 -0.11 -4.93
CA VAL A 16 2.33 0.57 -5.76
C VAL A 16 3.71 0.13 -5.34
N LYS A 17 4.54 -0.20 -6.31
CA LYS A 17 5.95 -0.46 -6.03
C LYS A 17 6.60 0.84 -5.58
N GLY A 18 7.03 0.89 -4.32
CA GLY A 18 7.87 1.97 -3.83
C GLY A 18 9.27 1.88 -4.45
N GLU A 19 9.87 3.02 -4.75
CA GLU A 19 11.26 3.09 -5.14
C GLU A 19 12.17 2.89 -3.91
N GLY A 20 13.03 1.90 -3.99
CA GLY A 20 14.02 1.61 -2.96
C GLY A 20 13.51 0.84 -1.74
N PRO A 21 14.42 0.37 -0.90
CA PRO A 21 14.07 -0.35 0.31
C PRO A 21 13.59 0.63 1.39
N SER A 22 12.56 0.20 2.16
CA SER A 22 12.14 0.94 3.35
C SER A 22 13.29 1.10 4.34
N TYR A 23 13.20 2.11 5.21
CA TYR A 23 14.16 2.33 6.29
C TYR A 23 14.43 1.05 7.12
N VAL A 24 13.38 0.29 7.43
CA VAL A 24 13.50 -0.98 8.15
C VAL A 24 14.35 -1.99 7.41
N ILE A 25 14.17 -2.09 6.09
CA ILE A 25 14.98 -2.99 5.25
C ILE A 25 16.44 -2.52 5.18
N GLN A 26 16.66 -1.21 5.08
CA GLN A 26 18.02 -0.67 5.09
C GLN A 26 18.74 -0.99 6.41
N LYS A 27 18.10 -0.76 7.55
CA LYS A 27 18.62 -1.10 8.87
C LYS A 27 18.87 -2.60 9.05
N TYR A 28 17.96 -3.43 8.56
CA TYR A 28 18.16 -4.88 8.58
C TYR A 28 19.40 -5.31 7.77
N VAL A 29 19.59 -4.71 6.59
CA VAL A 29 20.77 -4.99 5.76
C VAL A 29 22.07 -4.51 6.41
N GLU A 30 22.06 -3.34 7.04
CA GLU A 30 23.22 -2.82 7.79
C GLU A 30 23.63 -3.77 8.93
N GLU A 31 22.66 -4.31 9.65
CA GLU A 31 22.91 -5.17 10.83
C GLU A 31 23.20 -6.62 10.44
N PHE A 32 22.45 -7.18 9.51
CA PHE A 32 22.48 -8.64 9.22
C PHE A 32 23.01 -9.00 7.85
N GLY A 33 23.17 -8.04 6.96
CA GLY A 33 23.67 -8.24 5.60
C GLY A 33 22.60 -8.66 4.57
N LYS A 34 22.91 -8.42 3.31
CA LYS A 34 22.00 -8.68 2.17
C LYS A 34 21.60 -10.15 2.02
N GLU A 35 22.51 -11.07 2.32
CA GLU A 35 22.24 -12.51 2.19
C GLU A 35 21.16 -12.99 3.17
N LYS A 36 21.19 -12.52 4.41
CA LYS A 36 20.14 -12.84 5.39
C LYS A 36 18.80 -12.25 4.98
N LEU A 37 18.79 -11.03 4.42
CA LEU A 37 17.57 -10.44 3.87
C LEU A 37 17.00 -11.31 2.76
N ARG A 38 17.81 -11.75 1.80
CA ARG A 38 17.38 -12.63 0.70
C ARG A 38 16.71 -13.90 1.22
N ILE A 39 17.36 -14.59 2.16
CA ILE A 39 16.83 -15.81 2.77
C ILE A 39 15.49 -15.55 3.47
N MET A 40 15.38 -14.45 4.20
CA MET A 40 14.14 -14.05 4.87
C MET A 40 13.02 -13.79 3.86
N GLN A 41 13.30 -13.08 2.79
CA GLN A 41 12.31 -12.77 1.74
C GLN A 41 11.83 -14.03 1.02
N GLU A 42 12.72 -14.94 0.67
CA GLU A 42 12.37 -16.22 0.05
C GLU A 42 11.47 -17.08 0.98
N LYS A 43 11.83 -17.14 2.27
CA LYS A 43 11.02 -17.85 3.26
C LYS A 43 9.63 -17.24 3.42
N ASN A 44 9.54 -15.90 3.48
CA ASN A 44 8.27 -15.20 3.59
C ASN A 44 7.40 -15.44 2.35
N LYS A 45 7.98 -15.35 1.15
CA LYS A 45 7.28 -15.64 -0.11
C LYS A 45 6.68 -17.05 -0.10
N TYR A 46 7.47 -18.03 0.28
CA TYR A 46 7.01 -19.42 0.37
C TYR A 46 5.87 -19.62 1.39
N GLN A 47 5.96 -18.96 2.55
CA GLN A 47 4.92 -19.05 3.57
C GLN A 47 3.63 -18.36 3.13
N GLN A 48 3.72 -17.19 2.49
CA GLN A 48 2.57 -16.47 1.94
C GLN A 48 1.85 -17.29 0.86
N GLU A 49 2.61 -17.92 -0.02
CA GLU A 49 2.05 -18.80 -1.06
C GLU A 49 1.30 -19.99 -0.46
N LYS A 50 1.89 -20.67 0.54
CA LYS A 50 1.22 -21.75 1.26
C LYS A 50 -0.04 -21.29 1.97
N TRP A 51 0.01 -20.13 2.61
CA TRP A 51 -1.15 -19.55 3.30
C TRP A 51 -2.28 -19.27 2.30
N ARG A 52 -1.96 -18.64 1.18
CA ARG A 52 -2.96 -18.36 0.13
C ARG A 52 -3.61 -19.61 -0.41
N LEU A 53 -2.84 -20.63 -0.72
CA LEU A 53 -3.35 -21.93 -1.19
C LEU A 53 -4.23 -22.59 -0.14
N ALA A 54 -3.86 -22.54 1.13
CA ALA A 54 -4.66 -23.13 2.23
C ALA A 54 -6.01 -22.44 2.41
N TRP A 55 -6.12 -21.14 2.11
CA TRP A 55 -7.36 -20.37 2.23
C TRP A 55 -8.11 -20.21 0.90
N GLY A 56 -7.61 -20.78 -0.17
CA GLY A 56 -8.25 -20.72 -1.50
C GLY A 56 -8.18 -19.34 -2.17
N PHE A 57 -7.22 -18.52 -1.81
CA PHE A 57 -7.00 -17.24 -2.49
C PHE A 57 -6.22 -17.42 -3.78
N ASP A 58 -6.68 -16.78 -4.84
CA ASP A 58 -5.95 -16.71 -6.10
C ASP A 58 -4.62 -15.97 -5.96
N SER A 59 -3.72 -16.21 -6.90
CA SER A 59 -2.48 -15.43 -7.00
C SER A 59 -2.85 -13.97 -7.28
N PRO A 60 -2.25 -13.00 -6.55
CA PRO A 60 -2.48 -11.61 -6.86
C PRO A 60 -2.05 -11.34 -8.30
N GLU A 61 -2.87 -10.59 -9.01
CA GLU A 61 -2.46 -10.09 -10.32
C GLU A 61 -1.19 -9.24 -10.19
N PRO A 62 -0.31 -9.27 -11.20
CA PRO A 62 0.83 -8.37 -11.23
C PRO A 62 0.35 -6.91 -11.11
N THR A 63 0.90 -6.19 -10.16
CA THR A 63 0.66 -4.74 -10.04
C THR A 63 1.31 -4.01 -11.20
N SER A 64 0.59 -3.08 -11.79
CA SER A 64 1.18 -2.14 -12.75
C SER A 64 2.11 -1.16 -12.01
N ASP A 65 3.21 -0.78 -12.65
CA ASP A 65 4.04 0.34 -12.17
C ASP A 65 3.38 1.70 -12.51
N ASP A 66 2.31 1.67 -13.32
CA ASP A 66 1.50 2.83 -13.69
C ASP A 66 0.39 3.04 -12.63
N ILE A 67 0.46 4.18 -11.97
CA ILE A 67 -0.45 4.57 -10.90
C ILE A 67 -1.88 4.74 -11.44
N GLU A 68 -2.05 5.33 -12.62
CA GLU A 68 -3.38 5.56 -13.22
C GLU A 68 -4.07 4.24 -13.54
N VAL A 69 -3.33 3.29 -14.13
CA VAL A 69 -3.85 1.94 -14.43
C VAL A 69 -4.28 1.23 -13.16
N THR A 70 -3.46 1.35 -12.10
CA THR A 70 -3.76 0.70 -10.81
C THR A 70 -4.95 1.38 -10.13
N ALA A 71 -5.00 2.71 -10.09
CA ALA A 71 -6.13 3.46 -9.54
C ALA A 71 -7.44 3.14 -10.25
N LYS A 72 -7.41 3.02 -11.59
CA LYS A 72 -8.61 2.63 -12.36
C LYS A 72 -9.11 1.24 -11.98
N LYS A 73 -8.23 0.25 -11.84
CA LYS A 73 -8.64 -1.10 -11.39
C LYS A 73 -9.31 -1.05 -10.01
N TRP A 74 -8.80 -0.23 -9.10
CA TRP A 74 -9.42 -0.04 -7.78
C TRP A 74 -10.80 0.60 -7.87
N ILE A 75 -10.99 1.59 -8.72
CA ILE A 75 -12.31 2.20 -8.94
C ILE A 75 -13.29 1.15 -9.49
N ASP A 76 -12.89 0.37 -10.48
CA ASP A 76 -13.73 -0.69 -11.05
C ASP A 76 -14.17 -1.70 -9.96
N GLU A 77 -13.29 -2.09 -9.05
CA GLU A 77 -13.62 -2.99 -7.93
C GLU A 77 -14.49 -2.30 -6.85
N VAL A 78 -14.24 -1.06 -6.53
CA VAL A 78 -15.04 -0.26 -5.59
C VAL A 78 -16.49 -0.13 -6.06
N GLU A 79 -16.69 0.18 -7.35
CA GLU A 79 -18.01 0.31 -7.95
C GLU A 79 -18.74 -1.04 -8.04
N LYS A 80 -18.05 -2.08 -8.49
CA LYS A 80 -18.58 -3.44 -8.59
C LYS A 80 -19.07 -3.98 -7.23
N ASN A 81 -18.36 -3.65 -6.14
CA ASN A 81 -18.68 -4.13 -4.81
C ASN A 81 -19.54 -3.13 -3.99
N HIS A 82 -20.03 -2.06 -4.62
CA HIS A 82 -20.86 -1.02 -3.98
C HIS A 82 -20.18 -0.36 -2.75
N ILE A 83 -18.84 -0.25 -2.79
CA ILE A 83 -18.06 0.43 -1.77
C ILE A 83 -18.16 1.94 -2.01
N GLU A 84 -18.50 2.70 -1.01
CA GLU A 84 -18.60 4.15 -1.14
C GLU A 84 -17.25 4.82 -1.09
N LYS A 85 -16.42 4.43 -0.13
CA LYS A 85 -15.07 4.97 0.06
C LYS A 85 -14.09 3.88 0.48
N VAL A 86 -12.84 4.08 0.10
CA VAL A 86 -11.70 3.27 0.55
C VAL A 86 -10.72 4.17 1.27
N ILE A 87 -10.24 3.72 2.42
CA ILE A 87 -9.18 4.38 3.18
C ILE A 87 -7.89 3.59 2.97
N PHE A 88 -6.95 4.22 2.29
CA PHE A 88 -5.62 3.64 2.07
C PHE A 88 -4.69 3.98 3.23
N VAL A 89 -4.03 2.94 3.73
CA VAL A 89 -2.95 3.06 4.70
C VAL A 89 -1.64 2.83 3.97
N THR A 90 -0.76 3.81 3.99
CA THR A 90 0.55 3.68 3.34
C THR A 90 1.41 2.63 4.04
N ALA A 91 2.21 1.92 3.26
CA ALA A 91 3.13 0.90 3.75
C ALA A 91 4.43 0.92 2.93
N GLY A 92 5.52 0.48 3.52
CA GLY A 92 6.81 0.37 2.84
C GLY A 92 7.69 1.63 2.97
N ASN A 93 8.25 2.10 1.86
CA ASN A 93 8.99 3.35 1.83
C ASN A 93 7.99 4.52 1.91
N TYR A 94 8.00 5.25 3.04
CA TYR A 94 6.99 6.28 3.32
C TYR A 94 7.04 7.46 2.34
N GLU A 95 8.22 7.89 1.89
CA GLU A 95 8.37 9.03 0.97
C GLU A 95 7.67 8.75 -0.37
N THR A 96 8.00 7.63 -1.00
CA THR A 96 7.39 7.23 -2.27
C THR A 96 5.93 6.84 -2.08
N SER A 97 5.60 6.16 -0.98
CA SER A 97 4.22 5.73 -0.71
C SER A 97 3.29 6.92 -0.46
N ASN A 98 3.73 7.93 0.27
CA ASN A 98 2.95 9.14 0.51
C ASN A 98 2.72 9.91 -0.79
N LYS A 99 3.75 10.07 -1.64
CA LYS A 99 3.62 10.73 -2.94
C LYS A 99 2.62 10.00 -3.84
N ASN A 100 2.75 8.70 -3.96
CA ASN A 100 1.84 7.88 -4.74
C ASN A 100 0.40 7.97 -4.20
N MET A 101 0.24 8.02 -2.89
CA MET A 101 -1.06 8.18 -2.24
C MET A 101 -1.70 9.54 -2.53
N GLU A 102 -0.90 10.60 -2.49
CA GLU A 102 -1.33 11.95 -2.86
C GLU A 102 -1.87 11.99 -4.30
N GLU A 103 -1.14 11.41 -5.25
CA GLU A 103 -1.55 11.34 -6.66
C GLU A 103 -2.86 10.56 -6.83
N ILE A 104 -3.03 9.41 -6.15
CA ILE A 104 -4.23 8.57 -6.23
C ILE A 104 -5.44 9.26 -5.64
N VAL A 105 -5.30 9.87 -4.47
CA VAL A 105 -6.38 10.60 -3.81
C VAL A 105 -6.80 11.80 -4.65
N ALA A 106 -5.84 12.50 -5.26
CA ALA A 106 -6.13 13.61 -6.17
C ALA A 106 -6.92 13.19 -7.43
N MET A 107 -6.70 11.97 -7.94
CA MET A 107 -7.47 11.44 -9.08
C MET A 107 -8.94 11.15 -8.73
N TYR A 108 -9.22 10.65 -7.53
CA TYR A 108 -10.53 10.19 -7.11
C TYR A 108 -10.88 10.63 -5.66
N PRO A 109 -10.96 11.93 -5.38
CA PRO A 109 -11.11 12.45 -4.02
C PRO A 109 -12.45 12.09 -3.36
N ASP A 110 -13.46 11.79 -4.17
CA ASP A 110 -14.77 11.34 -3.67
C ASP A 110 -14.78 9.87 -3.25
N LYS A 111 -13.79 9.10 -3.68
CA LYS A 111 -13.70 7.64 -3.46
C LYS A 111 -12.57 7.23 -2.55
N PHE A 112 -11.44 7.93 -2.61
CA PHE A 112 -10.22 7.56 -1.90
C PHE A 112 -9.88 8.56 -0.80
N ILE A 113 -9.44 8.02 0.33
CA ILE A 113 -8.86 8.76 1.44
C ILE A 113 -7.49 8.13 1.71
N GLY A 114 -6.46 8.93 1.84
CA GLY A 114 -5.11 8.47 2.15
C GLY A 114 -4.72 8.80 3.58
N TYR A 115 -4.12 7.84 4.29
CA TYR A 115 -3.41 8.10 5.53
C TYR A 115 -1.92 8.12 5.25
N ALA A 116 -1.31 9.28 5.45
CA ALA A 116 0.12 9.43 5.34
C ALA A 116 0.85 8.66 6.47
N TYR A 117 1.98 8.10 6.12
CA TYR A 117 2.91 7.49 7.07
C TYR A 117 4.22 8.27 7.04
N HIS A 118 4.79 8.55 8.19
CA HIS A 118 6.09 9.18 8.31
C HIS A 118 6.85 8.64 9.51
N ASP A 119 8.17 8.77 9.48
CA ASP A 119 9.02 8.47 10.62
C ASP A 119 9.01 9.67 11.57
N PRO A 120 8.40 9.56 12.77
CA PRO A 120 8.34 10.68 13.72
C PRO A 120 9.71 11.12 14.27
N PHE A 121 10.75 10.34 14.02
CA PHE A 121 12.13 10.64 14.41
C PHE A 121 12.97 11.12 13.23
N GLY A 122 12.38 11.24 12.04
CA GLY A 122 13.05 11.77 10.85
C GLY A 122 13.36 13.27 11.01
N GLU A 123 14.45 13.73 10.39
CA GLU A 123 14.87 15.15 10.46
C GLU A 123 13.80 16.12 9.94
N ASN A 124 12.97 15.68 8.99
CA ASN A 124 11.92 16.49 8.35
C ASN A 124 10.51 16.05 8.73
N ALA A 125 10.33 15.32 9.84
CA ALA A 125 9.04 14.71 10.21
C ALA A 125 7.89 15.73 10.31
N ALA A 126 8.15 16.93 10.83
CA ALA A 126 7.17 17.99 10.96
C ALA A 126 6.72 18.54 9.60
N ASP A 127 7.69 18.83 8.72
CA ASP A 127 7.44 19.36 7.38
C ASP A 127 6.70 18.33 6.50
N GLU A 128 7.07 17.05 6.62
CA GLU A 128 6.39 15.95 5.93
C GLU A 128 4.94 15.80 6.38
N LEU A 129 4.68 15.92 7.69
CA LEU A 129 3.32 15.87 8.22
C LEU A 129 2.50 17.08 7.76
N GLU A 130 3.06 18.28 7.83
CA GLU A 130 2.38 19.51 7.39
C GLU A 130 2.03 19.45 5.89
N ARG A 131 2.90 18.87 5.06
CA ARG A 131 2.66 18.69 3.63
C ARG A 131 1.54 17.68 3.34
N ALA A 132 1.33 16.70 4.22
CA ALA A 132 0.37 15.61 4.03
C ALA A 132 -1.07 15.95 4.49
N ILE A 133 -1.28 17.10 5.13
CA ILE A 133 -2.58 17.59 5.61
C ILE A 133 -3.21 18.52 4.56
#